data_d9f31ceaf64adb72cf2494f7662edad1
#
_entry.id   d9f31ceaf64adb72cf2494f7662edad1
#
_cell.length_a   1.000
_cell.length_b   1.000
_cell.length_c   1.000
_cell.angle_alpha   90.00
_cell.angle_beta   90.00
_cell.angle_gamma   90.00
#
_symmetry.space_group_name_H-M   'P 1'
#
loop_
_entity.id
_entity.type
_entity.pdbx_description
1 polymer ?
#
loop_
_entity_poly.entity_id
_entity_poly.type
_entity_poly.pdbx_seq_one_letter_code
_entity_poly.pdbx_strand_id
1 'polypeptide(L)'
;IINLNFPNSEQIKFHIQTTYTFPNPQVDGCNNTPILLQPPIDIGCVGKPFIHNPNAYDADGDSLAYKLIVPFSDRGIQVPNYLFPNMISPGPKNNLSINEKTGEIVWDSPQRAGEYNLAMIIIEYRDGNPLDTIVRDIQILIQNCDNQPPKIEVPYEEICVVAGDVLEFK
;
A
#
# COMPACT_ATOMS: atom_id res chain seq x y z
N ILE A 1 19.80 -2.47 -4.39
CA ILE A 1 18.53 -1.81 -4.73
C ILE A 1 18.82 -0.33 -4.93
N ILE A 2 18.43 0.21 -6.07
CA ILE A 2 18.60 1.63 -6.39
C ILE A 2 17.21 2.22 -6.60
N ASN A 3 16.69 2.90 -5.58
CA ASN A 3 15.39 3.56 -5.68
C ASN A 3 15.51 4.85 -6.50
N LEU A 4 14.57 5.05 -7.42
CA LEU A 4 14.55 6.23 -8.31
C LEU A 4 14.08 7.51 -7.61
N ASN A 5 13.40 7.38 -6.50
CA ASN A 5 12.70 8.48 -5.86
C ASN A 5 13.46 9.18 -4.72
N PHE A 6 14.74 8.84 -4.56
CA PHE A 6 15.70 9.64 -3.79
C PHE A 6 17.14 9.32 -4.20
N PRO A 7 18.06 10.29 -4.15
CA PRO A 7 19.44 10.11 -4.59
C PRO A 7 20.26 9.26 -3.62
N ASN A 8 21.25 8.54 -4.14
CA ASN A 8 22.19 7.71 -3.36
C ASN A 8 21.49 6.68 -2.45
N SER A 9 20.39 6.14 -2.93
CA SER A 9 19.53 5.24 -2.13
C SER A 9 20.25 4.01 -1.60
N GLU A 10 21.29 3.55 -2.28
CA GLU A 10 22.14 2.44 -1.85
C GLU A 10 23.02 2.76 -0.62
N GLN A 11 23.17 4.04 -0.29
CA GLN A 11 23.97 4.53 0.85
C GLN A 11 23.10 5.03 2.00
N ILE A 12 21.79 5.19 1.77
CA ILE A 12 20.84 5.66 2.77
C ILE A 12 20.38 4.48 3.62
N LYS A 13 20.50 4.62 4.92
CA LYS A 13 19.94 3.65 5.86
C LYS A 13 18.42 3.78 5.90
N PHE A 14 17.73 2.68 6.10
CA PHE A 14 16.30 2.67 6.37
C PHE A 14 16.06 2.56 7.88
N HIS A 15 15.07 3.31 8.36
CA HIS A 15 14.64 3.26 9.75
C HIS A 15 13.13 2.99 9.78
N ILE A 16 12.78 1.82 10.28
CA ILE A 16 11.40 1.46 10.60
C ILE A 16 11.19 1.57 12.11
N GLN A 17 10.00 1.95 12.53
CA GLN A 17 9.69 2.19 13.91
C GLN A 17 8.30 1.68 14.25
N THR A 18 8.19 1.02 15.40
CA THR A 18 6.91 0.75 16.06
C THR A 18 6.93 1.46 17.40
N THR A 19 5.88 2.22 17.68
CA THR A 19 5.65 2.81 19.00
C THR A 19 4.51 2.04 19.64
N TYR A 20 4.77 1.50 20.82
CA TYR A 20 3.78 0.76 21.60
C TYR A 20 3.47 1.49 22.89
N THR A 21 2.21 1.78 23.12
CA THR A 21 1.70 2.35 24.37
C THR A 21 1.22 1.22 25.29
N PHE A 22 1.78 1.17 26.48
CA PHE A 22 1.32 0.23 27.50
C PHE A 22 0.03 0.75 28.16
N PRO A 23 -1.15 0.26 27.78
CA PRO A 23 -2.38 0.69 28.42
C PRO A 23 -2.43 0.21 29.86
N ASN A 24 -3.28 0.85 30.69
CA ASN A 24 -3.55 0.35 32.02
C ASN A 24 -4.48 -0.88 31.92
N PRO A 25 -4.01 -2.12 32.24
CA PRO A 25 -4.82 -3.32 32.02
C PRO A 25 -6.10 -3.36 32.83
N GLN A 26 -6.18 -2.58 33.92
CA GLN A 26 -7.37 -2.52 34.79
C GLN A 26 -8.46 -1.59 34.24
N VAL A 27 -8.10 -0.68 33.34
CA VAL A 27 -9.01 0.32 32.78
C VAL A 27 -9.22 0.08 31.28
N ASP A 28 -8.13 -0.11 30.55
CA ASP A 28 -8.12 -0.11 29.09
C ASP A 28 -8.02 -1.52 28.48
N GLY A 29 -7.81 -2.54 29.32
CA GLY A 29 -7.53 -3.91 28.86
C GLY A 29 -6.12 -4.10 28.32
N CYS A 30 -5.85 -5.27 27.75
CA CYS A 30 -4.61 -5.54 27.03
C CYS A 30 -4.67 -4.97 25.62
N ASN A 31 -3.52 -4.75 25.01
CA ASN A 31 -3.41 -4.32 23.62
C ASN A 31 -2.45 -5.21 22.83
N ASN A 32 -2.83 -5.58 21.63
CA ASN A 32 -1.97 -6.23 20.65
C ASN A 32 -1.76 -5.26 19.48
N THR A 33 -0.53 -5.12 19.03
CA THR A 33 -0.26 -4.28 17.85
C THR A 33 -0.87 -4.88 16.59
N PRO A 34 -1.28 -4.05 15.62
CA PRO A 34 -1.79 -4.54 14.34
C PRO A 34 -0.82 -5.46 13.61
N ILE A 35 -1.34 -6.53 13.01
CA ILE A 35 -0.59 -7.48 12.19
C ILE A 35 -0.77 -7.10 10.72
N LEU A 36 0.33 -7.04 9.96
CA LEU A 36 0.33 -6.75 8.54
C LEU A 36 0.45 -8.05 7.75
N LEU A 37 -0.61 -8.40 7.02
CA LEU A 37 -0.73 -9.71 6.36
C LEU A 37 -0.08 -9.76 4.97
N GLN A 38 0.15 -8.60 4.34
CA GLN A 38 0.82 -8.52 3.04
C GLN A 38 2.30 -8.14 3.18
N PRO A 39 3.19 -8.74 2.36
CA PRO A 39 4.61 -8.41 2.39
C PRO A 39 4.87 -6.96 1.93
N PRO A 40 5.99 -6.33 2.36
CA PRO A 40 6.34 -4.96 1.99
C PRO A 40 7.03 -4.85 0.63
N ILE A 41 6.80 -5.76 -0.28
CA ILE A 41 7.36 -5.80 -1.63
C ILE A 41 6.24 -6.12 -2.60
N ASP A 42 6.13 -5.31 -3.65
CA ASP A 42 5.11 -5.53 -4.67
C ASP A 42 5.57 -5.11 -6.06
N ILE A 43 4.93 -5.63 -7.09
CA ILE A 43 5.32 -5.45 -8.48
C ILE A 43 4.16 -4.82 -9.25
N GLY A 44 4.47 -3.80 -10.06
CA GLY A 44 3.52 -3.14 -10.93
C GLY A 44 4.03 -2.96 -12.35
N CYS A 45 3.19 -2.44 -13.21
CA CYS A 45 3.49 -2.21 -14.62
C CYS A 45 3.38 -0.73 -14.99
N VAL A 46 4.28 -0.26 -15.85
CA VAL A 46 4.18 1.07 -16.44
C VAL A 46 2.82 1.24 -17.14
N GLY A 47 2.16 2.36 -16.88
CA GLY A 47 0.88 2.71 -17.51
C GLY A 47 -0.33 1.92 -17.02
N LYS A 48 -0.19 1.08 -16.01
CA LYS A 48 -1.28 0.31 -15.39
C LYS A 48 -1.44 0.73 -13.94
N PRO A 49 -2.65 0.69 -13.37
CA PRO A 49 -2.83 0.93 -11.95
C PRO A 49 -2.00 -0.05 -11.11
N PHE A 50 -1.22 0.48 -10.20
CA PHE A 50 -0.59 -0.27 -9.12
C PHE A 50 -1.45 -0.12 -7.87
N ILE A 51 -1.81 -1.23 -7.27
CA ILE A 51 -2.64 -1.26 -6.06
C ILE A 51 -1.93 -2.11 -5.03
N HIS A 52 -1.75 -1.58 -3.82
CA HIS A 52 -1.20 -2.30 -2.69
C HIS A 52 -2.01 -2.02 -1.43
N ASN A 53 -2.25 -3.04 -0.64
CA ASN A 53 -2.86 -2.91 0.68
C ASN A 53 -2.04 -3.72 1.68
N PRO A 54 -1.58 -3.14 2.81
CA PRO A 54 -0.86 -3.89 3.84
C PRO A 54 -1.71 -4.99 4.47
N ASN A 55 -3.04 -4.94 4.28
CA ASN A 55 -4.02 -5.84 4.86
C ASN A 55 -3.79 -5.97 6.38
N ALA A 56 -3.78 -4.83 7.04
CA ALA A 56 -3.57 -4.78 8.48
C ALA A 56 -4.81 -5.28 9.22
N TYR A 57 -4.58 -6.07 10.24
CA TYR A 57 -5.59 -6.64 11.11
C TYR A 57 -5.23 -6.37 12.56
N ASP A 58 -6.19 -5.86 13.32
CA ASP A 58 -6.09 -5.71 14.75
C ASP A 58 -6.90 -6.76 15.48
N ALA A 59 -6.24 -7.48 16.42
CA ALA A 59 -6.86 -8.61 17.12
C ALA A 59 -7.85 -8.18 18.21
N ASP A 60 -7.68 -6.97 18.73
CA ASP A 60 -8.52 -6.39 19.79
C ASP A 60 -9.75 -5.67 19.21
N GLY A 61 -9.77 -5.47 17.89
CA GLY A 61 -10.85 -4.79 17.18
C GLY A 61 -10.70 -3.27 17.15
N ASP A 62 -9.50 -2.78 17.42
CA ASP A 62 -9.19 -1.36 17.38
C ASP A 62 -9.23 -0.82 15.95
N SER A 63 -9.57 0.46 15.79
CA SER A 63 -9.66 1.06 14.49
C SER A 63 -8.30 1.51 13.99
N LEU A 64 -8.05 1.30 12.68
CA LEU A 64 -6.78 1.65 12.04
C LEU A 64 -6.95 2.84 11.11
N ALA A 65 -5.97 3.75 11.12
CA ALA A 65 -5.86 4.84 10.17
C ALA A 65 -4.49 4.83 9.48
N TYR A 66 -4.46 5.27 8.23
CA TYR A 66 -3.28 5.15 7.36
C TYR A 66 -2.92 6.48 6.72
N LYS A 67 -1.63 6.75 6.60
CA LYS A 67 -1.14 7.94 5.93
C LYS A 67 0.20 7.66 5.23
N LEU A 68 0.37 8.18 4.01
CA LEU A 68 1.68 8.19 3.36
C LEU A 68 2.61 9.19 4.06
N ILE A 69 3.84 8.79 4.25
CA ILE A 69 4.87 9.61 4.87
C ILE A 69 6.16 9.58 4.05
N VAL A 70 7.05 10.54 4.28
CA VAL A 70 8.44 10.45 3.84
C VAL A 70 9.13 9.39 4.69
N PRO A 71 9.83 8.42 4.09
CA PRO A 71 10.55 7.40 4.85
C PRO A 71 11.60 8.01 5.79
N PHE A 72 11.96 7.27 6.82
CA PHE A 72 13.00 7.69 7.75
C PHE A 72 14.33 7.02 7.43
N SER A 73 15.42 7.78 7.56
CA SER A 73 16.80 7.30 7.51
C SER A 73 17.39 7.05 8.90
N ASP A 74 16.81 7.67 9.94
CA ASP A 74 17.11 7.48 11.34
C ASP A 74 15.93 7.93 12.18
N ARG A 75 15.97 7.74 13.50
CA ARG A 75 14.91 8.16 14.42
C ARG A 75 14.58 9.63 14.26
N GLY A 76 13.39 9.94 13.73
CA GLY A 76 12.93 11.31 13.49
C GLY A 76 13.62 12.04 12.34
N ILE A 77 14.51 11.38 11.59
CA ILE A 77 15.23 11.97 10.46
C ILE A 77 14.69 11.37 9.17
N GLN A 78 14.05 12.20 8.35
CA GLN A 78 13.53 11.79 7.05
C GLN A 78 14.64 11.57 6.04
N VAL A 79 14.38 10.70 5.05
CA VAL A 79 15.25 10.49 3.91
C VAL A 79 15.42 11.82 3.15
N PRO A 80 16.67 12.31 2.97
CA PRO A 80 16.89 13.59 2.30
C PRO A 80 16.51 13.55 0.83
N ASN A 81 15.94 14.64 0.32
CA ASN A 81 15.55 14.81 -1.07
C ASN A 81 14.62 13.69 -1.60
N TYR A 82 13.86 13.05 -0.73
CA TYR A 82 12.85 12.09 -1.11
C TYR A 82 11.72 12.77 -1.87
N LEU A 83 11.30 12.14 -2.96
CA LEU A 83 10.11 12.51 -3.72
C LEU A 83 9.15 11.33 -3.73
N PHE A 84 7.85 11.59 -3.66
CA PHE A 84 6.88 10.51 -3.86
C PHE A 84 7.01 9.95 -5.28
N PRO A 85 6.78 8.63 -5.48
CA PRO A 85 6.99 7.95 -6.77
C PRO A 85 6.35 8.64 -7.97
N ASN A 86 5.16 9.19 -7.82
CA ASN A 86 4.45 9.92 -8.87
C ASN A 86 5.11 11.25 -9.28
N MET A 87 6.05 11.75 -8.50
CA MET A 87 6.78 13.01 -8.79
C MET A 87 8.02 12.80 -9.67
N ILE A 88 8.46 11.54 -9.87
CA ILE A 88 9.71 11.23 -10.56
C ILE A 88 9.60 11.42 -12.08
N SER A 89 8.46 11.08 -12.64
CA SER A 89 8.20 11.25 -14.08
C SER A 89 6.79 11.76 -14.27
N PRO A 90 6.63 13.01 -14.74
CA PRO A 90 5.30 13.55 -14.98
C PRO A 90 4.60 12.80 -16.13
N GLY A 91 3.28 12.73 -16.07
CA GLY A 91 2.48 12.06 -17.09
C GLY A 91 1.00 12.08 -16.75
N PRO A 92 0.14 11.66 -17.70
CA PRO A 92 -1.30 11.63 -17.48
C PRO A 92 -1.67 10.55 -16.46
N LYS A 93 -2.67 10.82 -15.64
CA LYS A 93 -3.22 9.90 -14.64
C LYS A 93 -2.17 9.36 -13.64
N ASN A 94 -1.13 10.14 -13.37
CA ASN A 94 -0.03 9.75 -12.49
C ASN A 94 -0.29 10.18 -11.04
N ASN A 95 -1.46 9.83 -10.49
CA ASN A 95 -1.81 10.14 -9.11
C ASN A 95 -1.38 9.00 -8.17
N LEU A 96 -0.91 9.37 -6.99
CA LEU A 96 -0.63 8.47 -5.89
C LEU A 96 -1.51 8.87 -4.71
N SER A 97 -2.26 7.93 -4.19
CA SER A 97 -3.15 8.15 -3.06
C SER A 97 -3.16 6.96 -2.10
N ILE A 98 -3.62 7.19 -0.89
CA ILE A 98 -3.92 6.16 0.09
C ILE A 98 -5.34 6.39 0.62
N ASN A 99 -6.06 5.32 0.82
CA ASN A 99 -7.31 5.37 1.55
C ASN A 99 -6.98 5.34 3.06
N GLU A 100 -7.27 6.42 3.76
CA GLU A 100 -6.93 6.61 5.16
C GLU A 100 -7.62 5.62 6.11
N LYS A 101 -8.67 4.93 5.66
CA LYS A 101 -9.42 3.95 6.47
C LYS A 101 -9.07 2.51 6.16
N THR A 102 -8.73 2.21 4.91
CA THR A 102 -8.47 0.82 4.48
C THR A 102 -6.99 0.53 4.27
N GLY A 103 -6.15 1.58 4.17
CA GLY A 103 -4.72 1.45 3.87
C GLY A 103 -4.43 1.12 2.42
N GLU A 104 -5.44 1.05 1.55
CA GLU A 104 -5.23 0.81 0.14
C GLU A 104 -4.49 1.97 -0.52
N ILE A 105 -3.34 1.66 -1.10
CA ILE A 105 -2.53 2.57 -1.90
C ILE A 105 -2.88 2.34 -3.37
N VAL A 106 -3.15 3.42 -4.08
CA VAL A 106 -3.35 3.41 -5.52
C VAL A 106 -2.39 4.38 -6.18
N TRP A 107 -1.58 3.87 -7.11
CA TRP A 107 -0.79 4.68 -8.03
C TRP A 107 -1.33 4.43 -9.43
N ASP A 108 -2.15 5.37 -9.94
CA ASP A 108 -3.00 5.17 -11.11
C ASP A 108 -2.25 4.73 -12.37
N SER A 109 -1.11 5.36 -12.63
CA SER A 109 -0.35 5.08 -13.85
C SER A 109 1.12 5.43 -13.64
N PRO A 110 1.94 4.52 -13.09
CA PRO A 110 3.39 4.65 -13.04
C PRO A 110 3.96 4.97 -14.42
N GLN A 111 4.75 6.03 -14.55
CA GLN A 111 5.23 6.50 -15.85
C GLN A 111 6.59 5.94 -16.25
N ARG A 112 7.32 5.35 -15.32
CA ARG A 112 8.69 4.89 -15.56
C ARG A 112 8.97 3.60 -14.82
N ALA A 113 9.55 2.63 -15.54
CA ALA A 113 10.06 1.40 -14.93
C ALA A 113 11.24 1.68 -13.99
N GLY A 114 11.30 0.98 -12.90
CA GLY A 114 12.36 1.11 -11.88
C GLY A 114 11.88 0.69 -10.50
N GLU A 115 12.77 0.85 -9.54
CA GLU A 115 12.51 0.56 -8.14
C GLU A 115 12.16 1.86 -7.41
N TYR A 116 11.18 1.77 -6.54
CA TYR A 116 10.69 2.89 -5.73
C TYR A 116 10.48 2.43 -4.29
N ASN A 117 10.78 3.32 -3.37
CA ASN A 117 10.40 3.14 -1.97
C ASN A 117 9.20 4.03 -1.65
N LEU A 118 8.28 3.51 -0.87
CA LEU A 118 7.14 4.23 -0.34
C LEU A 118 6.98 3.88 1.14
N ALA A 119 6.69 4.87 1.97
CA ALA A 119 6.43 4.62 3.38
C ALA A 119 5.03 5.07 3.80
N MET A 120 4.46 4.32 4.73
CA MET A 120 3.22 4.68 5.39
C MET A 120 3.38 4.59 6.92
N ILE A 121 2.56 5.35 7.60
CA ILE A 121 2.30 5.17 9.04
C ILE A 121 0.91 4.58 9.21
N ILE A 122 0.80 3.59 10.06
CA ILE A 122 -0.45 2.97 10.51
C ILE A 122 -0.62 3.37 11.96
N ILE A 123 -1.78 3.93 12.28
CA ILE A 123 -2.09 4.43 13.61
C ILE A 123 -3.29 3.63 14.12
N GLU A 124 -3.14 3.06 15.28
CA GLU A 124 -4.18 2.33 15.99
C GLU A 124 -4.92 3.26 16.96
N TYR A 125 -6.23 3.14 17.01
CA TYR A 125 -7.10 3.95 17.86
C TYR A 125 -8.08 3.07 18.64
N ARG A 126 -8.14 3.29 19.95
CA ARG A 126 -9.17 2.76 20.84
C ARG A 126 -10.00 3.89 21.39
N ASP A 127 -11.32 3.81 21.21
CA ASP A 127 -12.27 4.84 21.65
C ASP A 127 -11.89 6.27 21.19
N GLY A 128 -11.32 6.37 19.98
CA GLY A 128 -10.89 7.64 19.39
C GLY A 128 -9.54 8.18 19.90
N ASN A 129 -8.87 7.48 20.81
CA ASN A 129 -7.55 7.84 21.31
C ASN A 129 -6.46 7.01 20.59
N PRO A 130 -5.38 7.66 20.10
CA PRO A 130 -4.28 6.92 19.49
C PRO A 130 -3.56 6.08 20.54
N LEU A 131 -3.32 4.81 20.20
CA LEU A 131 -2.54 3.87 21.02
C LEU A 131 -1.15 3.67 20.44
N ASP A 132 -1.10 2.98 19.31
CA ASP A 132 0.14 2.52 18.71
C ASP A 132 0.36 3.10 17.31
N THR A 133 1.60 3.10 16.89
CA THR A 133 1.96 3.47 15.51
C THR A 133 2.98 2.50 14.93
N ILE A 134 2.79 2.14 13.67
CA ILE A 134 3.73 1.33 12.90
C ILE A 134 4.16 2.13 11.67
N VAL A 135 5.47 2.32 11.50
CA VAL A 135 6.05 2.85 10.26
C VAL A 135 6.45 1.66 9.39
N ARG A 136 5.92 1.60 8.19
CA ARG A 136 6.19 0.56 7.22
C ARG A 136 6.73 1.13 5.93
N ASP A 137 7.88 0.66 5.51
CA ASP A 137 8.45 0.89 4.19
C ASP A 137 7.99 -0.21 3.22
N ILE A 138 7.74 0.18 1.98
CA ILE A 138 7.30 -0.70 0.91
C ILE A 138 8.23 -0.51 -0.28
N GLN A 139 8.78 -1.60 -0.78
CA GLN A 139 9.55 -1.62 -2.02
C GLN A 139 8.62 -1.92 -3.19
N ILE A 140 8.59 -1.03 -4.17
CA ILE A 140 7.76 -1.16 -5.36
C ILE A 140 8.67 -1.35 -6.57
N LEU A 141 8.46 -2.43 -7.34
CA LEU A 141 9.15 -2.68 -8.60
C LEU A 141 8.18 -2.44 -9.76
N ILE A 142 8.37 -1.35 -10.49
CA ILE A 142 7.61 -1.06 -11.69
C ILE A 142 8.38 -1.56 -12.91
N GLN A 143 7.73 -2.38 -13.73
CA GLN A 143 8.30 -3.01 -14.92
C GLN A 143 7.56 -2.62 -16.20
N ASN A 144 8.21 -2.77 -17.34
CA ASN A 144 7.52 -2.77 -18.62
C ASN A 144 6.86 -4.14 -18.81
N CYS A 145 5.54 -4.15 -18.87
CA CYS A 145 4.78 -5.40 -18.98
C CYS A 145 4.09 -5.48 -20.34
N ASP A 146 4.34 -6.59 -21.04
CA ASP A 146 3.66 -6.88 -22.31
C ASP A 146 2.29 -7.56 -22.09
N ASN A 147 2.01 -7.95 -20.85
CA ASN A 147 0.77 -8.64 -20.49
C ASN A 147 -0.44 -7.69 -20.60
N GLN A 148 -1.47 -8.15 -21.30
CA GLN A 148 -2.77 -7.49 -21.32
C GLN A 148 -3.70 -8.15 -20.30
N PRO A 149 -4.61 -7.38 -19.68
CA PRO A 149 -5.62 -7.99 -18.82
C PRO A 149 -6.42 -9.03 -19.59
N PRO A 150 -6.88 -10.10 -18.95
CA PRO A 150 -7.75 -11.09 -19.59
C PRO A 150 -8.96 -10.41 -20.19
N LYS A 151 -9.25 -10.72 -21.45
CA LYS A 151 -10.47 -10.27 -22.13
C LYS A 151 -11.44 -11.44 -22.19
N ILE A 152 -12.58 -11.30 -21.53
CA ILE A 152 -13.66 -12.27 -21.66
C ILE A 152 -14.45 -11.87 -22.91
N GLU A 153 -14.41 -12.73 -23.93
CA GLU A 153 -15.28 -12.60 -25.11
C GLU A 153 -16.45 -13.54 -24.92
N VAL A 154 -17.62 -12.99 -24.76
CA VAL A 154 -18.87 -13.76 -24.76
C VAL A 154 -19.44 -13.77 -26.19
N PRO A 155 -19.86 -14.92 -26.71
CA PRO A 155 -20.33 -15.03 -28.08
C PRO A 155 -21.65 -14.30 -28.33
N TYR A 156 -22.32 -13.86 -27.26
CA TYR A 156 -23.63 -13.17 -27.33
C TYR A 156 -23.67 -12.05 -26.29
N GLU A 157 -24.25 -10.92 -26.68
CA GLU A 157 -24.47 -9.78 -25.75
C GLU A 157 -25.56 -10.07 -24.72
N GLU A 158 -26.56 -10.86 -25.11
CA GLU A 158 -27.68 -11.29 -24.27
C GLU A 158 -27.99 -12.77 -24.52
N ILE A 159 -28.19 -13.52 -23.45
CA ILE A 159 -28.66 -14.92 -23.52
C ILE A 159 -29.92 -15.02 -22.71
N CYS A 160 -31.04 -15.36 -23.40
CA CYS A 160 -32.30 -15.66 -22.75
C CYS A 160 -32.37 -17.15 -22.42
N VAL A 161 -32.57 -17.48 -21.14
CA VAL A 161 -32.76 -18.86 -20.68
C VAL A 161 -34.06 -18.97 -19.89
N VAL A 162 -34.64 -20.13 -19.91
CA VAL A 162 -35.81 -20.43 -19.08
C VAL A 162 -35.36 -20.82 -17.69
N ALA A 163 -36.09 -20.44 -16.66
CA ALA A 163 -35.77 -20.79 -15.30
C ALA A 163 -35.66 -22.32 -15.12
N GLY A 164 -34.49 -22.78 -14.69
CA GLY A 164 -34.15 -24.20 -14.54
C GLY A 164 -33.24 -24.77 -15.60
N ASP A 165 -32.96 -24.05 -16.69
CA ASP A 165 -31.98 -24.44 -17.70
C ASP A 165 -30.53 -24.28 -17.18
N VAL A 166 -29.65 -25.17 -17.64
CA VAL A 166 -28.20 -25.07 -17.39
C VAL A 166 -27.54 -24.31 -18.53
N LEU A 167 -26.85 -23.25 -18.21
CA LEU A 167 -26.06 -22.48 -19.17
C LEU A 167 -24.62 -22.96 -19.16
N GLU A 168 -24.16 -23.53 -20.28
CA GLU A 168 -22.74 -23.93 -20.45
C GLU A 168 -22.04 -23.00 -21.44
N PHE A 169 -20.89 -22.46 -21.02
CA PHE A 169 -19.98 -21.72 -21.88
C PHE A 169 -18.79 -22.62 -22.24
N LYS A 170 -18.40 -22.63 -23.49
CA LYS A 170 -17.21 -23.33 -24.00
C LYS A 170 -16.14 -22.32 -24.34
#